data_5688879430ecf15f82939f900ab4713a
#
_entry.id   5688879430ecf15f82939f900ab4713a
#
_cell.length_a   1.000
_cell.length_b   1.000
_cell.length_c   1.000
_cell.angle_alpha   90.00
_cell.angle_beta   90.00
_cell.angle_gamma   90.00
#
_symmetry.space_group_name_H-M   'P 1'
#
loop_
_entity.id
_entity.type
_entity.pdbx_description
1 polymer ?
#
loop_
_entity_poly.entity_id
_entity_poly.type
_entity_poly.pdbx_seq_one_letter_code
_entity_poly.pdbx_strand_id
1 'polypeptide(L)' 'MPIELELLKTERDKLKDSLRETEAELRKMEADVKLLRQREIQTKREIEALSTLVELKEGREPKPAS' A
#
# COMPACT_ATOMS: atom_id res chain seq x y z
N MET A 1 4.34 -16.73 -44.98
CA MET A 1 3.50 -15.55 -45.22
C MET A 1 3.97 -14.43 -44.31
N PRO A 2 4.21 -13.26 -44.87
CA PRO A 2 4.52 -12.14 -43.99
C PRO A 2 3.31 -11.81 -43.13
N ILE A 3 3.57 -11.49 -41.86
CA ILE A 3 2.51 -11.06 -40.93
C ILE A 3 2.07 -9.69 -41.41
N GLU A 4 0.76 -9.50 -41.53
CA GLU A 4 0.25 -8.23 -42.02
C GLU A 4 0.52 -7.12 -40.99
N LEU A 5 0.92 -5.97 -41.50
CA LEU A 5 1.22 -4.80 -40.68
C LEU A 5 0.02 -4.41 -39.82
N GLU A 6 -1.17 -4.49 -40.37
CA GLU A 6 -2.40 -4.16 -39.62
C GLU A 6 -2.62 -5.06 -38.42
N LEU A 7 -2.32 -6.36 -38.58
CA LEU A 7 -2.43 -7.30 -37.48
C LEU A 7 -1.44 -6.95 -36.36
N LEU A 8 -0.20 -6.63 -36.76
CA LEU A 8 0.82 -6.23 -35.77
C LEU A 8 0.43 -4.96 -35.03
N LYS A 9 -0.12 -3.98 -35.74
CA LYS A 9 -0.59 -2.74 -35.13
C LYS A 9 -1.72 -3.00 -34.15
N THR A 10 -2.66 -3.86 -34.53
CA THR A 10 -3.81 -4.20 -33.67
C THR A 10 -3.32 -4.88 -32.38
N GLU A 11 -2.42 -5.83 -32.50
CA GLU A 11 -1.87 -6.53 -31.34
C GLU A 11 -1.06 -5.58 -30.44
N ARG A 12 -0.27 -4.71 -31.07
CA ARG A 12 0.47 -3.69 -30.32
C ARG A 12 -0.47 -2.80 -29.52
N ASP A 13 -1.55 -2.34 -30.14
CA ASP A 13 -2.48 -1.43 -29.50
C ASP A 13 -3.25 -2.10 -28.36
N LYS A 14 -3.58 -3.38 -28.51
CA LYS A 14 -4.18 -4.17 -27.43
C LYS A 14 -3.24 -4.27 -26.24
N LEU A 15 -1.95 -4.51 -26.50
CA LEU A 15 -0.96 -4.59 -25.44
C LEU A 15 -0.76 -3.25 -24.75
N LYS A 16 -0.82 -2.15 -25.50
CA LYS A 16 -0.73 -0.81 -24.92
C LYS A 16 -1.89 -0.54 -23.98
N ASP A 17 -3.10 -0.95 -24.38
CA ASP A 17 -4.27 -0.78 -23.55
C ASP A 17 -4.18 -1.64 -22.28
N SER A 18 -3.73 -2.89 -22.42
CA SER A 18 -3.51 -3.76 -21.27
C SER A 18 -2.49 -3.17 -20.32
N LEU A 19 -1.42 -2.58 -20.84
CA LEU A 19 -0.40 -1.95 -20.02
C LEU A 19 -0.97 -0.77 -19.23
N ARG A 20 -1.78 0.06 -19.87
CA ARG A 20 -2.41 1.19 -19.20
C ARG A 20 -3.30 0.75 -18.04
N GLU A 21 -4.07 -0.32 -18.26
CA GLU A 21 -4.92 -0.89 -17.22
C GLU A 21 -4.10 -1.42 -16.05
N THR A 22 -3.02 -2.13 -16.36
CA THR A 22 -2.13 -2.68 -15.35
C THR A 22 -1.46 -1.57 -14.55
N GLU A 23 -1.00 -0.52 -15.23
CA GLU A 23 -0.39 0.62 -14.56
C GLU A 23 -1.37 1.36 -13.66
N ALA A 24 -2.62 1.49 -14.11
CA ALA A 24 -3.66 2.13 -13.29
C ALA A 24 -3.95 1.31 -12.03
N GLU A 25 -4.04 -0.01 -12.15
CA GLU A 25 -4.24 -0.90 -11.00
C GLU A 25 -3.06 -0.82 -10.05
N LEU A 26 -1.85 -0.78 -10.59
CA LEU A 26 -0.64 -0.68 -9.78
C LEU A 26 -0.63 0.59 -8.95
N ARG A 27 -0.97 1.72 -9.56
CA ARG A 27 -1.05 3.00 -8.84
C ARG A 27 -2.08 2.95 -7.73
N LYS A 28 -3.22 2.32 -8.00
CA LYS A 28 -4.27 2.18 -7.01
C LYS A 28 -3.79 1.34 -5.82
N MET A 29 -3.14 0.22 -6.10
CA MET A 29 -2.61 -0.65 -5.07
C MET A 29 -1.51 0.05 -4.26
N GLU A 30 -0.65 0.82 -4.92
CA GLU A 30 0.39 1.59 -4.24
C GLU A 30 -0.21 2.63 -3.30
N ALA A 31 -1.30 3.28 -3.72
CA ALA A 31 -2.01 4.23 -2.87
C ALA A 31 -2.62 3.52 -1.66
N ASP A 32 -3.21 2.34 -1.88
CA ASP A 32 -3.78 1.55 -0.80
C ASP A 32 -2.71 1.11 0.21
N VAL A 33 -1.55 0.68 -0.29
CA VAL A 33 -0.43 0.31 0.58
C VAL A 33 0.01 1.49 1.43
N LYS A 34 0.10 2.67 0.82
CA LYS A 34 0.48 3.88 1.53
C LYS A 34 -0.48 4.20 2.67
N LEU A 35 -1.78 4.09 2.41
CA LEU A 35 -2.80 4.32 3.43
C LEU A 35 -2.72 3.29 4.56
N LEU A 36 -2.49 2.03 4.20
CA LEU A 36 -2.36 0.97 5.19
C LEU A 36 -1.13 1.17 6.08
N ARG A 37 -0.03 1.64 5.51
CA ARG A 37 1.17 1.95 6.28
C ARG A 37 0.93 3.08 7.26
N GLN A 38 0.19 4.10 6.85
CA GLN A 38 -0.17 5.21 7.73
C GLN A 38 -1.05 4.72 8.89
N ARG A 39 -2.00 3.84 8.58
CA ARG A 39 -2.86 3.24 9.58
C ARG A 39 -2.07 2.38 10.56
N GLU A 40 -1.11 1.63 10.07
CA GLU A 40 -0.24 0.83 10.90
C GLU A 40 0.53 1.69 11.91
N ILE A 41 1.12 2.78 11.45
CA ILE A 41 1.85 3.71 12.30
C ILE A 41 0.92 4.30 13.35
N GLN A 42 -0.26 4.73 12.93
CA GLN A 42 -1.25 5.32 13.83
C GLN A 42 -1.68 4.33 14.90
N THR A 43 -1.96 3.10 14.50
CA THR A 43 -2.39 2.05 15.42
C THR A 43 -1.29 1.71 16.44
N LYS A 44 -0.05 1.66 16.00
CA LYS A 44 1.08 1.43 16.91
C LYS A 44 1.19 2.53 17.96
N ARG A 45 0.99 3.78 17.56
CA ARG A 45 1.00 4.90 18.50
C ARG A 45 -0.14 4.82 19.51
N GLU A 46 -1.32 4.42 19.05
CA GLU A 46 -2.46 4.24 19.93
C GLU A 46 -2.22 3.12 20.94
N ILE A 47 -1.61 2.03 20.49
CA ILE A 47 -1.26 0.92 21.39
C ILE A 47 -0.26 1.38 22.45
N GLU A 48 0.76 2.13 22.06
CA GLU A 48 1.75 2.66 23.00
C GLU A 48 1.11 3.57 24.03
N ALA A 49 0.23 4.47 23.59
CA ALA A 49 -0.47 5.38 24.48
C ALA A 49 -1.36 4.61 25.47
N LEU A 50 -2.10 3.64 24.98
CA LEU A 50 -2.97 2.83 25.84
C LEU A 50 -2.15 1.95 26.80
N SER A 51 -1.03 1.41 26.32
CA SER A 51 -0.14 0.61 27.16
C SER A 51 0.39 1.44 28.33
N THR A 52 0.76 2.68 28.07
CA THR A 52 1.22 3.60 29.11
C THR A 52 0.11 3.85 30.14
N LEU A 53 -1.12 4.09 29.67
CA LEU A 53 -2.25 4.31 30.56
C LEU A 53 -2.55 3.06 31.40
N VAL A 54 -2.47 1.88 30.78
CA VAL A 54 -2.67 0.62 31.49
C VAL A 54 -1.62 0.46 32.60
N GLU A 55 -0.36 0.73 32.28
CA GLU A 55 0.72 0.63 33.28
C GLU A 55 0.52 1.60 34.42
N LEU A 56 0.08 2.82 34.15
CA LEU A 56 -0.21 3.80 35.17
C LEU A 56 -1.37 3.36 36.06
N LYS A 57 -2.41 2.78 35.48
CA LYS A 57 -3.56 2.27 36.25
C LYS A 57 -3.21 1.06 37.11
N GLU A 58 -2.25 0.26 36.65
CA GLU A 58 -1.76 -0.87 37.42
C GLU A 58 -0.75 -0.47 38.49
N GLY A 59 -0.40 0.81 38.56
CA GLY A 59 0.55 1.32 39.54
C GLY A 59 2.01 1.07 39.19
N ARG A 60 2.29 0.79 37.94
CA ARG A 60 3.66 0.61 37.44
C ARG A 60 4.15 1.88 36.78
N GLU A 61 5.41 2.21 37.02
CA GLU A 61 6.01 3.31 36.29
C GLU A 61 6.33 2.87 34.87
N PRO A 62 5.98 3.68 33.86
CA PRO A 62 6.38 3.37 32.49
C PRO A 62 7.90 3.29 32.38
N LYS A 63 8.39 2.29 31.70
CA LYS A 63 9.83 2.18 31.46
C LYS A 63 10.29 3.35 30.61
N PRO A 64 11.36 4.04 31.02
CA PRO A 64 11.89 5.09 30.18
C PRO A 64 12.34 4.48 28.86
N ALA A 65 12.07 5.19 27.78
CA ALA A 65 12.55 4.78 26.46
C ALA A 65 14.08 4.89 26.48
N SER A 66 14.70 3.75 26.43
CA SER A 66 16.16 3.70 26.40
C SER A 66 16.68 3.51 25.00
#